data_ab463a243fa0374bbeb6f28bf00fd15c
#
_entry.id   ab463a243fa0374bbeb6f28bf00fd15c
#
_cell.length_a   1.000
_cell.length_b   1.000
_cell.length_c   1.000
_cell.angle_alpha   90.00
_cell.angle_beta   90.00
_cell.angle_gamma   90.00
#
_symmetry.space_group_name_H-M   'P 1'
#
loop_
_entity.id
_entity.type
_entity.pdbx_description
1 polymer ?
#
loop_
_entity_poly.entity_id
_entity_poly.type
_entity_poly.pdbx_seq_one_letter_code
_entity_poly.pdbx_strand_id
1 'polypeptide(L)'
;MTYNFDEIIDRRNTNSENVEGWRPYIFHCGLARVFPYKDEAFIRMWVADMEFAVAPEILQAITDRVDRRILGYTLVYDKGYYEALRAWCESRYGWSFPKEQLTFSPGVIP
;
A
#
# COMPACT_ATOMS: atom_id res chain seq x y z
N MET A 1 -14.01 -16.40 2.75
CA MET A 1 -14.44 -15.12 2.13
C MET A 1 -13.92 -15.11 0.71
N THR A 2 -14.70 -14.58 -0.23
CA THR A 2 -14.26 -14.43 -1.61
C THR A 2 -13.95 -12.96 -1.84
N TYR A 3 -12.71 -12.64 -2.22
CA TYR A 3 -12.30 -11.28 -2.55
C TYR A 3 -12.65 -10.98 -4.01
N ASN A 4 -13.11 -9.76 -4.28
CA ASN A 4 -13.39 -9.32 -5.65
C ASN A 4 -12.17 -8.60 -6.21
N PHE A 5 -11.37 -9.29 -7.02
CA PHE A 5 -10.21 -8.72 -7.69
C PHE A 5 -10.54 -8.06 -9.04
N ASP A 6 -11.79 -8.17 -9.49
CA ASP A 6 -12.27 -7.55 -10.73
C ASP A 6 -12.95 -6.20 -10.50
N GLU A 7 -13.02 -5.75 -9.25
CA GLU A 7 -13.58 -4.45 -8.90
C GLU A 7 -12.71 -3.33 -9.45
N ILE A 8 -13.31 -2.44 -10.24
CA ILE A 8 -12.63 -1.25 -10.75
C ILE A 8 -12.83 -0.10 -9.77
N ILE A 9 -11.74 0.33 -9.15
CA ILE A 9 -11.73 1.45 -8.19
C ILE A 9 -11.25 2.71 -8.91
N ASP A 10 -12.11 3.73 -8.95
CA ASP A 10 -11.73 5.02 -9.50
C ASP A 10 -10.84 5.78 -8.50
N ARG A 11 -9.60 5.99 -8.88
CA ARG A 11 -8.59 6.67 -8.08
C ARG A 11 -8.30 8.11 -8.56
N ARG A 12 -9.10 8.63 -9.49
CA ARG A 12 -8.98 10.02 -9.97
C ARG A 12 -9.39 11.00 -8.86
N ASN A 13 -8.71 12.13 -8.78
CA ASN A 13 -8.93 13.17 -7.76
C ASN A 13 -8.68 12.69 -6.31
N THR A 14 -7.79 11.71 -6.15
CA THR A 14 -7.38 11.18 -4.84
C THR A 14 -5.94 11.49 -4.48
N ASN A 15 -5.24 12.29 -5.31
CA ASN A 15 -3.79 12.49 -5.27
C ASN A 15 -3.00 11.17 -5.44
N SER A 16 -3.57 10.21 -6.15
CA SER A 16 -2.90 8.97 -6.45
C SER A 16 -1.72 9.20 -7.39
N GLU A 17 -0.51 8.97 -6.93
CA GLU A 17 0.71 9.14 -7.73
C GLU A 17 0.66 8.32 -9.02
N ASN A 18 0.22 7.05 -8.92
CA ASN A 18 0.08 6.16 -10.06
C ASN A 18 -0.86 6.73 -11.15
N VAL A 19 -1.98 7.33 -10.73
CA VAL A 19 -3.03 7.78 -11.66
C VAL A 19 -2.77 9.20 -12.17
N GLU A 20 -2.26 10.10 -11.31
CA GLU A 20 -2.20 11.54 -11.58
C GLU A 20 -0.77 12.06 -11.73
N GLY A 21 0.21 11.36 -11.15
CA GLY A 21 1.61 11.82 -11.12
C GLY A 21 2.43 11.53 -12.37
N TRP A 22 1.94 10.73 -13.32
CA TRP A 22 2.73 10.24 -14.47
C TRP A 22 3.24 11.37 -15.40
N ARG A 23 2.48 12.44 -15.61
CA ARG A 23 2.90 13.55 -16.47
C ARG A 23 4.12 14.28 -15.91
N PRO A 24 4.11 14.79 -14.66
CA PRO A 24 5.28 15.46 -14.10
C PRO A 24 6.43 14.48 -13.82
N TYR A 25 6.14 13.30 -13.32
CA TYR A 25 7.16 12.37 -12.86
C TYR A 25 7.86 11.63 -14.01
N ILE A 26 7.09 11.03 -14.93
CA ILE A 26 7.68 10.23 -16.03
C ILE A 26 8.10 11.11 -17.20
N PHE A 27 7.24 12.04 -17.61
CA PHE A 27 7.47 12.84 -18.80
C PHE A 27 7.98 14.25 -18.51
N HIS A 28 8.18 14.60 -17.24
CA HIS A 28 8.63 15.92 -16.80
C HIS A 28 7.86 17.06 -17.50
N CYS A 29 6.55 16.91 -17.62
CA CYS A 29 5.70 17.86 -18.33
C CYS A 29 4.40 18.16 -17.58
N GLY A 30 3.77 19.29 -17.94
CA GLY A 30 2.44 19.66 -17.47
C GLY A 30 1.33 19.21 -18.42
N LEU A 31 0.10 19.67 -18.13
CA LEU A 31 -1.11 19.38 -18.92
C LEU A 31 -1.04 19.93 -20.35
N ALA A 32 -0.23 20.96 -20.60
CA ALA A 32 -0.09 21.57 -21.91
C ALA A 32 0.57 20.65 -22.96
N ARG A 33 1.31 19.63 -22.52
CA ARG A 33 1.91 18.66 -23.45
C ARG A 33 0.83 17.75 -24.03
N VAL A 34 0.71 17.76 -25.35
CA VAL A 34 -0.23 16.90 -26.08
C VAL A 34 0.48 15.58 -26.43
N PHE A 35 -0.21 14.47 -26.15
CA PHE A 35 0.20 13.13 -26.56
C PHE A 35 -0.69 12.66 -27.72
N PRO A 36 -0.23 11.67 -28.54
CA PRO A 36 -1.02 11.13 -29.64
C PRO A 36 -2.22 10.30 -29.19
N TYR A 37 -2.32 10.00 -27.91
CA TYR A 37 -3.39 9.22 -27.28
C TYR A 37 -4.05 10.03 -26.16
N LYS A 38 -5.30 9.71 -25.86
CA LYS A 38 -5.98 10.25 -24.68
C LYS A 38 -5.35 9.67 -23.40
N ASP A 39 -5.44 10.40 -22.31
CA ASP A 39 -4.83 9.98 -21.02
C ASP A 39 -5.36 8.63 -20.54
N GLU A 40 -6.62 8.33 -20.79
CA GLU A 40 -7.26 7.06 -20.43
C GLU A 40 -6.76 5.86 -21.24
N ALA A 41 -6.10 6.10 -22.36
CA ALA A 41 -5.53 5.05 -23.22
C ALA A 41 -4.13 4.61 -22.78
N PHE A 42 -3.51 5.32 -21.82
CA PHE A 42 -2.21 4.92 -21.31
C PHE A 42 -2.33 3.78 -20.30
N ILE A 43 -1.54 2.73 -20.51
CA ILE A 43 -1.41 1.63 -19.57
C ILE A 43 -0.33 2.01 -18.55
N ARG A 44 -0.71 2.12 -17.31
CA ARG A 44 0.20 2.47 -16.21
C ARG A 44 1.02 1.25 -15.78
N MET A 45 2.34 1.35 -15.85
CA MET A 45 3.27 0.27 -15.51
C MET A 45 4.51 0.82 -14.78
N TRP A 46 4.34 1.75 -13.84
CA TRP A 46 5.48 2.47 -13.25
C TRP A 46 5.53 2.46 -11.72
N VAL A 47 4.48 2.80 -11.01
CA VAL A 47 4.45 2.71 -9.55
C VAL A 47 3.98 1.32 -9.13
N ALA A 48 4.68 0.70 -8.19
CA ALA A 48 4.39 -0.66 -7.74
C ALA A 48 3.28 -0.70 -6.66
N ASP A 49 2.22 0.08 -6.83
CA ASP A 49 1.01 -0.04 -6.01
C ASP A 49 -0.02 -0.96 -6.70
N MET A 50 -0.81 -1.64 -5.89
CA MET A 50 -1.80 -2.59 -6.41
C MET A 50 -3.08 -1.86 -6.85
N GLU A 51 -3.70 -2.37 -7.92
CA GLU A 51 -5.00 -1.90 -8.41
C GLU A 51 -6.18 -2.57 -7.67
N PHE A 52 -5.91 -3.56 -6.83
CA PHE A 52 -6.92 -4.32 -6.10
C PHE A 52 -7.35 -3.59 -4.83
N ALA A 53 -8.64 -3.75 -4.47
CA ALA A 53 -9.13 -3.33 -3.17
C ALA A 53 -8.35 -3.98 -2.03
N VAL A 54 -8.07 -3.21 -0.99
CA VAL A 54 -7.49 -3.75 0.24
C VAL A 54 -8.46 -4.73 0.88
N ALA A 55 -7.95 -5.83 1.43
CA ALA A 55 -8.76 -6.84 2.10
C ALA A 55 -9.66 -6.21 3.18
N PRO A 56 -10.95 -6.57 3.24
CA PRO A 56 -11.89 -5.97 4.19
C PRO A 56 -11.43 -6.06 5.65
N GLU A 57 -10.74 -7.13 6.01
CA GLU A 57 -10.21 -7.33 7.36
C GLU A 57 -9.14 -6.30 7.73
N ILE A 58 -8.33 -5.88 6.76
CA ILE A 58 -7.31 -4.83 6.95
C ILE A 58 -8.01 -3.48 7.13
N LEU A 59 -9.00 -3.17 6.27
CA LEU A 59 -9.78 -1.94 6.38
C LEU A 59 -10.52 -1.87 7.72
N GLN A 60 -11.11 -2.98 8.15
CA GLN A 60 -11.80 -3.05 9.44
C GLN A 60 -10.84 -2.78 10.60
N ALA A 61 -9.66 -3.38 10.62
CA ALA A 61 -8.66 -3.15 11.67
C ALA A 61 -8.22 -1.68 11.74
N ILE A 62 -8.08 -1.01 10.59
CA ILE A 62 -7.77 0.43 10.53
C ILE A 62 -8.95 1.25 11.09
N THR A 63 -10.17 0.94 10.66
CA THR A 63 -11.39 1.62 11.12
C THR A 63 -11.56 1.49 12.63
N ASP A 64 -11.42 0.28 13.17
CA ASP A 64 -11.49 0.02 14.61
C ASP A 64 -10.46 0.85 15.40
N ARG A 65 -9.29 1.09 14.81
CA ARG A 65 -8.27 1.95 15.44
C ARG A 65 -8.67 3.42 15.40
N VAL A 66 -9.21 3.90 14.30
CA VAL A 66 -9.69 5.28 14.13
C VAL A 66 -10.86 5.56 15.06
N ASP A 67 -11.78 4.62 15.21
CA ASP A 67 -12.98 4.74 16.06
C ASP A 67 -12.65 4.93 17.56
N ARG A 68 -11.46 4.54 17.98
CA ARG A 68 -10.97 4.86 19.34
C ARG A 68 -10.68 6.35 19.55
N ARG A 69 -10.55 7.13 18.49
CA ARG A 69 -10.35 8.59 18.46
C ARG A 69 -9.10 9.08 19.19
N ILE A 70 -8.18 8.19 19.51
CA ILE A 70 -6.89 8.50 20.15
C ILE A 70 -5.79 7.84 19.33
N LEU A 71 -4.96 8.65 18.68
CA LEU A 71 -3.85 8.25 17.82
C LEU A 71 -2.52 8.68 18.45
N GLY A 72 -2.29 8.24 19.68
CA GLY A 72 -1.05 8.52 20.41
C GLY A 72 0.07 7.54 20.05
N TYR A 73 1.18 7.64 20.78
CA TYR A 73 2.30 6.71 20.63
C TYR A 73 1.86 5.26 20.85
N THR A 74 2.41 4.36 20.05
CA THR A 74 2.09 2.93 20.08
C THR A 74 3.36 2.12 20.35
N LEU A 75 3.23 1.03 21.10
CA LEU A 75 4.31 0.05 21.26
C LEU A 75 4.47 -0.73 19.95
N VAL A 76 5.51 -0.40 19.18
CA VAL A 76 5.74 -0.97 17.84
C VAL A 76 6.17 -2.43 17.94
N TYR A 77 6.99 -2.79 18.94
CA TYR A 77 7.55 -4.13 19.09
C TYR A 77 6.81 -4.96 20.14
N ASP A 78 5.46 -4.93 20.10
CA ASP A 78 4.70 -5.79 20.97
C ASP A 78 4.87 -7.29 20.59
N LYS A 79 4.43 -8.15 21.50
CA LYS A 79 4.54 -9.60 21.30
C LYS A 79 3.70 -10.06 20.10
N GLY A 80 2.50 -9.54 19.93
CA GLY A 80 1.59 -9.93 18.86
C GLY A 80 2.14 -9.58 17.47
N TYR A 81 2.75 -8.41 17.34
CA TYR A 81 3.38 -7.99 16.08
C TYR A 81 4.52 -8.93 15.66
N TYR A 82 5.44 -9.21 16.59
CA TYR A 82 6.55 -10.14 16.31
C TYR A 82 6.06 -11.56 15.97
N GLU A 83 5.13 -12.10 16.77
CA GLU A 83 4.61 -13.45 16.55
C GLU A 83 3.89 -13.60 15.21
N ALA A 84 3.10 -12.61 14.81
CA ALA A 84 2.43 -12.60 13.51
C ALA A 84 3.41 -12.63 12.34
N LEU A 85 4.45 -11.78 12.38
CA LEU A 85 5.47 -11.74 11.33
C LEU A 85 6.31 -13.02 11.31
N ARG A 86 6.76 -13.51 12.47
CA ARG A 86 7.50 -14.77 12.58
C ARG A 86 6.70 -15.95 12.03
N ALA A 87 5.43 -16.08 12.42
CA ALA A 87 4.56 -17.16 11.94
C ALA A 87 4.35 -17.10 10.43
N TRP A 88 4.22 -15.90 9.87
CA TRP A 88 4.14 -15.71 8.42
C TRP A 88 5.41 -16.19 7.73
N CYS A 89 6.58 -15.74 8.17
CA CYS A 89 7.87 -16.14 7.58
C CYS A 89 8.11 -17.65 7.69
N GLU A 90 7.80 -18.23 8.83
CA GLU A 90 7.94 -19.66 9.05
C GLU A 90 7.02 -20.48 8.13
N SER A 91 5.75 -20.10 8.02
CA SER A 91 4.78 -20.83 7.19
C SER A 91 5.04 -20.71 5.70
N ARG A 92 5.56 -19.56 5.23
CA ARG A 92 5.75 -19.29 3.79
C ARG A 92 7.14 -19.65 3.29
N TYR A 93 8.14 -19.50 4.13
CA TYR A 93 9.55 -19.58 3.73
C TYR A 93 10.36 -20.58 4.56
N GLY A 94 9.76 -21.23 5.56
CA GLY A 94 10.49 -22.09 6.50
C GLY A 94 11.56 -21.34 7.31
N TRP A 95 11.40 -20.01 7.45
CA TRP A 95 12.37 -19.13 8.07
C TRP A 95 11.84 -18.58 9.40
N SER A 96 12.67 -18.72 10.44
CA SER A 96 12.39 -18.18 11.76
C SER A 96 13.57 -17.32 12.22
N PHE A 97 13.27 -16.26 12.98
CA PHE A 97 14.28 -15.33 13.49
C PHE A 97 13.94 -14.91 14.93
N PRO A 98 14.93 -14.58 15.75
CA PRO A 98 14.69 -14.06 17.10
C PRO A 98 14.22 -12.60 17.06
N LYS A 99 13.49 -12.18 18.09
CA LYS A 99 12.87 -10.84 18.17
C LYS A 99 13.86 -9.70 18.00
N GLU A 100 15.08 -9.89 18.47
CA GLU A 100 16.16 -8.90 18.44
C GLU A 100 16.64 -8.57 17.01
N GLN A 101 16.31 -9.44 16.05
CA GLN A 101 16.62 -9.19 14.63
C GLN A 101 15.52 -8.42 13.89
N LEU A 102 14.39 -8.14 14.55
CA LEU A 102 13.31 -7.36 13.98
C LEU A 102 13.59 -5.88 14.16
N THR A 103 13.70 -5.15 13.05
CA THR A 103 13.86 -3.70 13.04
C THR A 103 12.73 -3.08 12.22
N PHE A 104 12.16 -2.00 12.73
CA PHE A 104 11.12 -1.24 12.04
C PHE A 104 11.76 -0.13 11.20
N SER A 105 11.33 -0.04 9.94
CA SER A 105 11.65 1.07 9.04
C SER A 105 10.35 1.65 8.45
N PRO A 106 10.20 2.98 8.33
CA PRO A 106 8.98 3.59 7.82
C PRO A 106 8.77 3.37 6.31
N GLY A 107 9.73 2.78 5.62
CA GLY A 107 9.65 2.50 4.19
C GLY A 107 10.91 1.82 3.66
N VAL A 108 10.92 1.53 2.35
CA VAL A 108 12.07 0.91 1.66
C VAL A 108 13.15 1.94 1.33
N ILE A 109 12.77 3.21 1.23
CA ILE A 109 13.67 4.34 0.93
C ILE A 109 13.52 5.37 2.07
N PRO A 110 13.93 5.09 3.28
CA PRO A 110 13.98 6.09 4.35
C PRO A 110 15.27 6.89 4.30
#